data_4016e9f2e9e3f3d53dd72dd1f95d1b84
#
_entry.id   4016e9f2e9e3f3d53dd72dd1f95d1b84
#
_cell.length_a   1.000
_cell.length_b   1.000
_cell.length_c   1.000
_cell.angle_alpha   90.00
_cell.angle_beta   90.00
_cell.angle_gamma   90.00
#
_symmetry.space_group_name_H-M   'P 1'
#
loop_
_entity.id
_entity.type
_entity.pdbx_description
1 polymer ?
#
loop_
_entity_poly.entity_id
_entity_poly.type
_entity_poly.pdbx_seq_one_letter_code
_entity_poly.pdbx_strand_id
1 'polypeptide(L)'
;MIKKITFLLMFGPLLISSDMTETLKIPENFEISIIAKNLDSPRQMTETLSGHIIVGSKKGSEVIALVDIDDDGVFEKRLVANNLQNPAGVVYFMGDLYFAEMDTIWIIENIDNWLDSNSNELPDK
;
A
#
# COMPACT_ATOMS: atom_id res chain seq x y z
N MET A 1 -2.93 60.15 3.25
CA MET A 1 -3.23 59.20 4.32
C MET A 1 -2.89 57.81 3.85
N ILE A 2 -1.72 57.29 4.18
CA ILE A 2 -1.25 55.96 3.74
C ILE A 2 -1.57 54.96 4.87
N LYS A 3 -2.53 54.07 4.66
CA LYS A 3 -2.81 52.97 5.58
C LYS A 3 -1.82 51.85 5.37
N LYS A 4 -0.91 51.64 6.34
CA LYS A 4 -0.08 50.44 6.43
C LYS A 4 -0.95 49.26 6.81
N ILE A 5 -1.07 48.28 5.91
CA ILE A 5 -1.62 46.95 6.22
C ILE A 5 -0.44 46.09 6.69
N THR A 6 -0.41 45.80 7.98
CA THR A 6 0.55 44.83 8.56
C THR A 6 0.00 43.42 8.34
N PHE A 7 0.62 42.68 7.45
CA PHE A 7 0.30 41.26 7.22
C PHE A 7 1.07 40.45 8.28
N LEU A 8 0.33 39.98 9.29
CA LEU A 8 0.87 39.11 10.32
C LEU A 8 0.91 37.66 9.76
N LEU A 9 2.08 37.20 9.31
CA LEU A 9 2.33 35.82 8.99
C LEU A 9 2.33 35.00 10.30
N MET A 10 1.23 34.32 10.60
CA MET A 10 1.21 33.27 11.60
C MET A 10 1.97 32.05 11.04
N PHE A 11 3.24 31.93 11.42
CA PHE A 11 3.94 30.66 11.35
C PHE A 11 3.34 29.73 12.41
N GLY A 12 2.38 28.88 12.00
CA GLY A 12 2.00 27.74 12.81
C GLY A 12 3.22 26.79 12.93
N PRO A 13 3.39 26.10 14.08
CA PRO A 13 4.48 25.13 14.20
C PRO A 13 4.29 24.06 13.13
N LEU A 14 5.28 23.96 12.24
CA LEU A 14 5.43 22.83 11.33
C LEU A 14 5.66 21.61 12.24
N LEU A 15 4.65 20.78 12.44
CA LEU A 15 4.84 19.47 13.06
C LEU A 15 5.70 18.65 12.08
N ILE A 16 7.00 18.69 12.27
CA ILE A 16 7.93 17.78 11.62
C ILE A 16 7.61 16.43 12.24
N SER A 17 6.83 15.62 11.54
CA SER A 17 6.75 14.20 11.82
C SER A 17 8.15 13.66 11.59
N SER A 18 8.87 13.31 12.66
CA SER A 18 10.15 12.63 12.55
C SER A 18 9.90 11.34 11.79
N ASP A 19 10.44 11.26 10.60
CA ASP A 19 10.29 10.08 9.75
C ASP A 19 11.04 8.93 10.44
N MET A 20 10.35 7.82 10.72
CA MET A 20 10.96 6.66 11.40
C MET A 20 12.15 6.08 10.60
N THR A 21 12.28 6.45 9.34
CA THR A 21 13.39 6.04 8.47
C THR A 21 14.73 6.61 8.92
N GLU A 22 14.75 7.81 9.55
CA GLU A 22 15.99 8.46 10.03
C GLU A 22 16.68 7.70 11.17
N THR A 23 15.97 6.83 11.87
CA THR A 23 16.52 6.06 12.99
C THR A 23 17.06 4.70 12.59
N LEU A 24 16.81 4.26 11.34
CA LEU A 24 17.23 2.97 10.84
C LEU A 24 18.66 3.04 10.29
N LYS A 25 19.48 2.06 10.68
CA LYS A 25 20.81 1.88 10.10
C LYS A 25 20.71 0.97 8.89
N ILE A 26 20.99 1.50 7.73
CA ILE A 26 21.01 0.76 6.47
C ILE A 26 22.46 0.56 6.00
N PRO A 27 22.76 -0.56 5.31
CA PRO A 27 24.07 -0.76 4.70
C PRO A 27 24.38 0.29 3.63
N GLU A 28 25.67 0.47 3.35
CA GLU A 28 26.12 1.33 2.26
C GLU A 28 25.54 0.83 0.91
N ASN A 29 25.11 1.75 0.05
CA ASN A 29 24.44 1.50 -1.23
C ASN A 29 23.01 0.93 -1.15
N PHE A 30 22.37 0.99 0.01
CA PHE A 30 20.94 0.73 0.16
C PHE A 30 20.22 2.02 0.46
N GLU A 31 18.98 2.12 -0.01
CA GLU A 31 18.05 3.20 0.29
C GLU A 31 16.82 2.63 1.00
N ILE A 32 16.19 3.42 1.86
CA ILE A 32 14.94 3.05 2.52
C ILE A 32 13.91 4.14 2.24
N SER A 33 12.72 3.73 1.80
CA SER A 33 11.60 4.62 1.55
C SER A 33 10.32 4.06 2.15
N ILE A 34 9.38 4.95 2.48
CA ILE A 34 8.04 4.56 2.92
C ILE A 34 7.13 4.60 1.70
N ILE A 35 6.69 3.45 1.23
CA ILE A 35 5.79 3.32 0.07
C ILE A 35 4.31 3.34 0.45
N ALA A 36 3.96 3.03 1.70
CA ALA A 36 2.57 3.10 2.17
C ALA A 36 2.50 3.33 3.68
N LYS A 37 1.44 4.00 4.12
CA LYS A 37 1.13 4.27 5.53
C LYS A 37 -0.31 3.84 5.85
N ASN A 38 -0.61 3.66 7.14
CA ASN A 38 -1.97 3.35 7.64
C ASN A 38 -2.54 2.06 7.04
N LEU A 39 -1.71 1.02 6.99
CA LEU A 39 -2.15 -0.33 6.65
C LEU A 39 -2.65 -1.03 7.93
N ASP A 40 -3.78 -1.74 7.82
CA ASP A 40 -4.31 -2.49 8.96
C ASP A 40 -3.59 -3.83 9.13
N SER A 41 -2.75 -3.91 10.15
CA SER A 41 -2.03 -5.13 10.57
C SER A 41 -1.34 -5.88 9.41
N PRO A 42 -0.55 -5.21 8.55
CA PRO A 42 0.11 -5.84 7.40
C PRO A 42 1.02 -6.98 7.87
N ARG A 43 1.02 -8.09 7.13
CA ARG A 43 1.77 -9.27 7.56
C ARG A 43 2.69 -9.84 6.50
N GLN A 44 2.14 -10.33 5.41
CA GLN A 44 2.89 -10.92 4.30
C GLN A 44 2.66 -10.10 3.04
N MET A 45 3.67 -10.05 2.20
CA MET A 45 3.64 -9.34 0.92
C MET A 45 4.13 -10.25 -0.18
N THR A 46 3.64 -10.01 -1.38
CA THR A 46 4.14 -10.61 -2.62
C THR A 46 4.14 -9.55 -3.71
N GLU A 47 5.13 -9.62 -4.59
CA GLU A 47 5.23 -8.73 -5.75
C GLU A 47 4.67 -9.45 -6.98
N THR A 48 3.96 -8.72 -7.82
CA THR A 48 3.45 -9.20 -9.10
C THR A 48 4.46 -8.99 -10.22
N LEU A 49 4.21 -9.57 -11.39
CA LEU A 49 5.09 -9.40 -12.55
C LEU A 49 5.13 -7.94 -13.03
N SER A 50 4.04 -7.20 -12.86
CA SER A 50 3.95 -5.76 -13.19
C SER A 50 4.54 -4.84 -12.10
N GLY A 51 5.15 -5.41 -11.03
CA GLY A 51 5.78 -4.63 -9.96
C GLY A 51 4.82 -4.12 -8.87
N HIS A 52 3.54 -4.51 -8.90
CA HIS A 52 2.60 -4.18 -7.86
C HIS A 52 2.85 -5.03 -6.61
N ILE A 53 2.58 -4.49 -5.42
CA ILE A 53 2.81 -5.18 -4.16
C ILE A 53 1.47 -5.52 -3.52
N ILE A 54 1.22 -6.80 -3.28
CA ILE A 54 0.01 -7.26 -2.62
C ILE A 54 0.31 -7.56 -1.16
N VAL A 55 -0.53 -7.08 -0.26
CA VAL A 55 -0.33 -7.13 1.19
C VAL A 55 -1.50 -7.83 1.85
N GLY A 56 -1.19 -8.90 2.56
CA GLY A 56 -2.13 -9.61 3.44
C GLY A 56 -2.14 -9.03 4.85
N SER A 57 -3.23 -9.21 5.57
CA SER A 57 -3.47 -8.66 6.91
C SER A 57 -3.63 -9.75 7.97
N LYS A 58 -2.93 -9.62 9.10
CA LYS A 58 -3.01 -10.64 10.17
C LYS A 58 -4.26 -10.51 11.05
N LYS A 59 -4.69 -9.30 11.30
CA LYS A 59 -5.86 -9.01 12.17
C LYS A 59 -6.93 -8.19 11.46
N GLY A 60 -6.60 -7.70 10.27
CA GLY A 60 -7.55 -7.01 9.42
C GLY A 60 -8.43 -7.99 8.65
N SER A 61 -9.29 -7.46 7.85
CA SER A 61 -10.27 -8.21 7.06
C SER A 61 -10.08 -8.02 5.56
N GLU A 62 -8.91 -7.53 5.14
CA GLU A 62 -8.67 -7.10 3.77
C GLU A 62 -7.35 -7.63 3.22
N VAL A 63 -7.34 -7.88 1.92
CA VAL A 63 -6.14 -7.96 1.09
C VAL A 63 -6.11 -6.71 0.24
N ILE A 64 -5.00 -6.00 0.25
CA ILE A 64 -4.81 -4.77 -0.51
C ILE A 64 -3.68 -4.91 -1.51
N ALA A 65 -3.71 -4.13 -2.58
CA ALA A 65 -2.58 -3.92 -3.46
C ALA A 65 -2.06 -2.48 -3.32
N LEU A 66 -0.76 -2.34 -3.42
CA LEU A 66 -0.06 -1.08 -3.61
C LEU A 66 0.34 -1.05 -5.09
N VAL A 67 -0.21 -0.10 -5.82
CA VAL A 67 -0.13 -0.04 -7.29
C VAL A 67 0.58 1.24 -7.69
N ASP A 68 1.60 1.12 -8.51
CA ASP A 68 2.30 2.24 -9.14
C ASP A 68 2.13 2.05 -10.66
N ILE A 69 1.11 2.71 -11.26
CA ILE A 69 0.74 2.49 -12.65
C ILE A 69 1.65 3.28 -13.60
N ASP A 70 2.10 4.44 -13.17
CA ASP A 70 2.89 5.37 -14.00
C ASP A 70 4.39 5.35 -13.70
N ASP A 71 4.81 4.44 -12.81
CA ASP A 71 6.21 4.20 -12.41
C ASP A 71 6.89 5.48 -11.87
N ASP A 72 6.11 6.30 -11.13
CA ASP A 72 6.58 7.52 -10.50
C ASP A 72 7.11 7.31 -9.07
N GLY A 73 6.99 6.10 -8.55
CA GLY A 73 7.38 5.70 -7.19
C GLY A 73 6.35 6.04 -6.13
N VAL A 74 5.17 6.52 -6.51
CA VAL A 74 4.04 6.80 -5.60
C VAL A 74 3.01 5.70 -5.72
N PHE A 75 2.85 4.94 -4.65
CA PHE A 75 1.93 3.80 -4.62
C PHE A 75 0.53 4.20 -4.16
N GLU A 76 -0.47 3.83 -4.93
CA GLU A 76 -1.88 3.94 -4.57
C GLU A 76 -2.39 2.64 -3.93
N LYS A 77 -3.28 2.77 -2.94
CA LYS A 77 -3.91 1.60 -2.33
C LYS A 77 -5.17 1.20 -3.11
N ARG A 78 -5.24 -0.07 -3.51
CA ARG A 78 -6.44 -0.68 -4.09
C ARG A 78 -6.90 -1.85 -3.22
N LEU A 79 -8.19 -1.94 -2.99
CA LEU A 79 -8.79 -3.06 -2.27
C LEU A 79 -8.91 -4.26 -3.22
N VAL A 80 -8.28 -5.37 -2.87
CA VAL A 80 -8.31 -6.62 -3.65
C VAL A 80 -9.43 -7.54 -3.16
N ALA A 81 -9.56 -7.70 -1.84
CA ALA A 81 -10.61 -8.50 -1.23
C ALA A 81 -10.93 -7.98 0.17
N ASN A 82 -12.16 -8.16 0.62
CA ASN A 82 -12.62 -7.73 1.93
C ASN A 82 -13.51 -8.79 2.61
N ASN A 83 -13.96 -8.48 3.83
CA ASN A 83 -14.77 -9.37 4.67
C ASN A 83 -14.12 -10.73 4.91
N LEU A 84 -12.80 -10.74 5.08
CA LEU A 84 -11.97 -11.92 5.26
C LEU A 84 -11.62 -12.13 6.75
N GLN A 85 -11.26 -13.36 7.11
CA GLN A 85 -10.82 -13.71 8.46
C GLN A 85 -9.30 -13.94 8.48
N ASN A 86 -8.54 -12.94 8.96
CA ASN A 86 -7.08 -13.01 9.08
C ASN A 86 -6.37 -13.41 7.76
N PRO A 87 -6.57 -12.71 6.66
CA PRO A 87 -5.97 -13.05 5.37
C PRO A 87 -4.48 -12.72 5.34
N ALA A 88 -3.70 -13.41 6.17
CA ALA A 88 -2.28 -13.10 6.39
C ALA A 88 -1.37 -13.63 5.28
N GLY A 89 -1.71 -14.75 4.69
CA GLY A 89 -0.91 -15.41 3.66
C GLY A 89 -1.29 -14.93 2.27
N VAL A 90 -0.34 -14.41 1.51
CA VAL A 90 -0.52 -14.03 0.10
C VAL A 90 0.66 -14.52 -0.72
N VAL A 91 0.42 -15.00 -1.92
CA VAL A 91 1.46 -15.37 -2.88
C VAL A 91 0.97 -15.12 -4.31
N TYR A 92 1.82 -14.47 -5.10
CA TYR A 92 1.66 -14.36 -6.54
C TYR A 92 2.40 -15.51 -7.22
N PHE A 93 1.72 -16.22 -8.09
CA PHE A 93 2.31 -17.33 -8.84
C PHE A 93 1.70 -17.45 -10.24
N MET A 94 2.54 -17.37 -11.27
CA MET A 94 2.17 -17.52 -12.68
C MET A 94 1.00 -16.65 -13.17
N GLY A 95 0.88 -15.43 -12.66
CA GLY A 95 -0.18 -14.48 -13.04
C GLY A 95 -1.35 -14.45 -12.09
N ASP A 96 -1.46 -15.42 -11.19
CA ASP A 96 -2.57 -15.57 -10.27
C ASP A 96 -2.17 -15.16 -8.85
N LEU A 97 -3.12 -14.63 -8.12
CA LEU A 97 -2.98 -14.34 -6.70
C LEU A 97 -3.68 -15.42 -5.88
N TYR A 98 -2.94 -16.04 -4.99
CA TYR A 98 -3.45 -16.93 -3.96
C TYR A 98 -3.39 -16.22 -2.61
N PHE A 99 -4.46 -16.29 -1.84
CA PHE A 99 -4.44 -15.83 -0.46
C PHE A 99 -5.25 -16.73 0.46
N ALA A 100 -4.86 -16.78 1.72
CA ALA A 100 -5.41 -17.72 2.68
C ALA A 100 -6.08 -16.99 3.84
N GLU A 101 -7.30 -17.39 4.15
CA GLU A 101 -7.98 -17.19 5.41
C GLU A 101 -7.67 -18.34 6.39
N MET A 102 -8.38 -18.39 7.50
CA MET A 102 -8.16 -19.42 8.52
C MET A 102 -8.47 -20.84 8.01
N ASP A 103 -9.44 -20.98 7.13
CA ASP A 103 -9.97 -22.27 6.67
C ASP A 103 -10.18 -22.34 5.14
N THR A 104 -9.87 -21.28 4.42
CA THR A 104 -10.13 -21.15 3.00
C THR A 104 -8.91 -20.60 2.27
N ILE A 105 -8.62 -21.16 1.10
CA ILE A 105 -7.66 -20.60 0.15
C ILE A 105 -8.45 -20.09 -1.05
N TRP A 106 -8.20 -18.84 -1.37
CA TRP A 106 -8.80 -18.14 -2.51
C TRP A 106 -7.79 -18.00 -3.63
N ILE A 107 -8.30 -17.95 -4.86
CA ILE A 107 -7.52 -17.64 -6.06
C ILE A 107 -8.21 -16.51 -6.82
N ILE A 108 -7.40 -15.55 -7.27
CA ILE A 108 -7.82 -14.56 -8.25
C ILE A 108 -6.94 -14.75 -9.47
N GLU A 109 -7.55 -15.21 -10.55
CA GLU A 109 -6.85 -15.48 -11.81
C GLU A 109 -6.47 -14.16 -12.51
N ASN A 110 -5.30 -14.13 -13.13
CA ASN A 110 -4.79 -12.98 -13.91
C ASN A 110 -4.88 -11.66 -13.17
N ILE A 111 -4.41 -11.62 -11.93
CA ILE A 111 -4.53 -10.44 -11.05
C ILE A 111 -3.89 -9.18 -11.65
N ASP A 112 -2.79 -9.29 -12.42
CA ASP A 112 -2.14 -8.15 -13.06
C ASP A 112 -3.11 -7.42 -13.99
N ASN A 113 -3.90 -8.12 -14.78
CA ASN A 113 -4.88 -7.50 -15.68
C ASN A 113 -5.92 -6.66 -14.93
N TRP A 114 -6.32 -7.11 -13.74
CA TRP A 114 -7.23 -6.34 -12.90
C TRP A 114 -6.51 -5.15 -12.25
N LEU A 115 -5.29 -5.31 -11.78
CA LEU A 115 -4.48 -4.25 -11.19
C LEU A 115 -4.16 -3.13 -12.19
N ASP A 116 -3.89 -3.47 -13.44
CA ASP A 116 -3.63 -2.51 -14.52
C ASP A 116 -4.92 -1.85 -15.05
N SER A 117 -6.08 -2.37 -14.69
CA SER A 117 -7.36 -1.82 -15.10
C SER A 117 -7.79 -0.65 -14.20
N ASN A 118 -8.67 0.22 -14.71
CA ASN A 118 -9.32 1.26 -13.91
C ASN A 118 -10.64 0.79 -13.27
N SER A 119 -10.80 -0.52 -13.07
CA SER A 119 -12.01 -1.07 -12.46
C SER A 119 -12.13 -0.65 -11.00
N ASN A 120 -13.32 -0.20 -10.61
CA ASN A 120 -13.69 0.06 -9.20
C ASN A 120 -14.37 -1.15 -8.55
N GLU A 121 -14.63 -2.21 -9.30
CA GLU A 121 -15.21 -3.44 -8.79
C GLU A 121 -14.10 -4.35 -8.25
N LEU A 122 -14.41 -5.13 -7.23
CA LEU A 122 -13.47 -6.13 -6.72
C LEU A 122 -13.29 -7.24 -7.76
N PRO A 123 -12.09 -7.84 -7.85
CA PRO A 123 -11.88 -8.98 -8.73
C PRO A 123 -12.67 -10.20 -8.24
N ASP A 124 -13.03 -11.07 -9.16
CA ASP A 124 -13.64 -12.36 -8.84
C ASP A 124 -12.62 -13.27 -8.11
N LYS A 125 -13.09 -14.00 -7.09
CA LYS A 125 -12.29 -14.91 -6.28
C LYS A 125 -12.98 -16.26 -6.07
#